data_25dcaed70dd86d8e580d9ee471d93b41
#
_entry.id   25dcaed70dd86d8e580d9ee471d93b41
#
_cell.length_a   1.000
_cell.length_b   1.000
_cell.length_c   1.000
_cell.angle_alpha   90.00
_cell.angle_beta   90.00
_cell.angle_gamma   90.00
#
_symmetry.space_group_name_H-M   'P 1'
#
loop_
_entity.id
_entity.type
_entity.pdbx_description
1 polymer ?
#
loop_
_entity_poly.entity_id
_entity_poly.type
_entity_poly.pdbx_seq_one_letter_code
_entity_poly.pdbx_strand_id
1 'polypeptide(L)'
;MKRFNCMCAFSLLFAAMSLTSCSERIDAGSEGILVNLYGSDKGVDDVSLVTGRVWYNPFTEEVYEYPTFVQTIDYPAFTINAKDGSEFTVDPTVSLKMIDGNAPKVFKKYRKELNEIINGTLFNYVKDAFRIQLNKYTTDQIVSNRDMVERAIEAQLSKALAKEHFQLEQLTSGLKYPNSIVEAVNQKNKAIQEAQRALNEVAVKKAEAEKMLVQARAEKEANELKTASLTPAILKKMWIEKWDGKLPIYGNVPQIMITK
;
A
#
# COMPACT_ATOMS: atom_id res chain seq x y z
N MET A 1 -37.93 -69.69 24.49
CA MET A 1 -37.92 -68.33 25.06
C MET A 1 -36.60 -67.57 24.79
N LYS A 2 -35.42 -68.18 24.83
CA LYS A 2 -34.15 -67.47 24.59
C LYS A 2 -33.98 -66.93 23.15
N ARG A 3 -34.48 -67.52 22.10
CA ARG A 3 -34.38 -67.08 20.72
C ARG A 3 -35.26 -65.88 20.39
N PHE A 4 -36.42 -65.76 21.08
CA PHE A 4 -37.32 -64.62 20.89
C PHE A 4 -36.71 -63.31 21.49
N ASN A 5 -36.10 -63.41 22.63
CA ASN A 5 -35.44 -62.25 23.24
C ASN A 5 -34.23 -61.75 22.43
N CYS A 6 -33.50 -62.62 21.73
CA CYS A 6 -32.37 -62.24 20.87
C CYS A 6 -32.86 -61.50 19.62
N MET A 7 -33.99 -61.93 19.02
CA MET A 7 -34.59 -61.25 17.87
C MET A 7 -35.17 -59.89 18.21
N CYS A 8 -35.78 -59.72 19.40
CA CYS A 8 -36.24 -58.42 19.90
C CYS A 8 -35.06 -57.48 20.22
N ALA A 9 -33.98 -58.00 20.82
CA ALA A 9 -32.78 -57.19 21.12
C ALA A 9 -32.07 -56.70 19.82
N PHE A 10 -32.03 -57.54 18.80
CA PHE A 10 -31.45 -57.18 17.49
C PHE A 10 -32.34 -56.16 16.74
N SER A 11 -33.68 -56.29 16.83
CA SER A 11 -34.61 -55.31 16.28
C SER A 11 -34.53 -53.94 17.00
N LEU A 12 -34.38 -53.95 18.33
CA LEU A 12 -34.18 -52.72 19.10
C LEU A 12 -32.83 -52.05 18.81
N LEU A 13 -31.79 -52.83 18.60
CA LEU A 13 -30.45 -52.30 18.22
C LEU A 13 -30.50 -51.69 16.82
N PHE A 14 -31.22 -52.31 15.87
CA PHE A 14 -31.39 -51.81 14.51
C PHE A 14 -32.26 -50.54 14.49
N ALA A 15 -33.31 -50.46 15.32
CA ALA A 15 -34.13 -49.27 15.50
C ALA A 15 -33.37 -48.13 16.17
N ALA A 16 -32.44 -48.42 17.08
CA ALA A 16 -31.56 -47.41 17.68
C ALA A 16 -30.53 -46.86 16.72
N MET A 17 -30.02 -47.67 15.77
CA MET A 17 -29.11 -47.22 14.70
C MET A 17 -29.82 -46.36 13.66
N SER A 18 -31.11 -46.49 13.44
CA SER A 18 -31.85 -45.65 12.48
C SER A 18 -32.22 -44.25 13.03
N LEU A 19 -31.97 -43.98 14.30
CA LEU A 19 -32.21 -42.69 14.95
C LEU A 19 -30.99 -41.76 14.95
N THR A 20 -29.89 -42.14 14.33
CA THR A 20 -28.78 -41.24 14.11
C THR A 20 -29.07 -40.29 12.94
N SER A 21 -30.08 -39.46 13.11
CA SER A 21 -30.27 -38.29 12.27
C SER A 21 -29.09 -37.35 12.53
N CYS A 22 -28.21 -37.16 11.55
CA CYS A 22 -27.17 -36.15 11.63
C CYS A 22 -27.82 -34.77 11.57
N SER A 23 -27.50 -33.92 12.53
CA SER A 23 -27.85 -32.51 12.48
C SER A 23 -26.57 -31.71 12.40
N GLU A 24 -26.48 -30.82 11.44
CA GLU A 24 -25.39 -29.89 11.30
C GLU A 24 -25.85 -28.48 11.67
N ARG A 25 -24.99 -27.74 12.33
CA ARG A 25 -25.28 -26.38 12.70
C ARG A 25 -24.49 -25.44 11.76
N ILE A 26 -25.21 -24.68 10.98
CA ILE A 26 -24.64 -23.63 10.16
C ILE A 26 -24.35 -22.46 11.07
N ASP A 27 -23.08 -22.03 11.10
CA ASP A 27 -22.63 -20.94 11.95
C ASP A 27 -23.19 -19.59 11.48
N ALA A 28 -23.30 -18.64 12.43
CA ALA A 28 -23.73 -17.28 12.12
C ALA A 28 -22.72 -16.61 11.18
N GLY A 29 -23.19 -16.07 10.06
CA GLY A 29 -22.34 -15.50 9.01
C GLY A 29 -21.91 -16.50 7.94
N SER A 30 -22.56 -17.67 7.92
CA SER A 30 -22.39 -18.67 6.86
C SER A 30 -23.74 -19.03 6.26
N GLU A 31 -23.72 -19.45 5.02
CA GLU A 31 -24.87 -20.02 4.31
C GLU A 31 -24.65 -21.51 4.12
N GLY A 32 -25.63 -22.32 4.55
CA GLY A 32 -25.64 -23.75 4.32
C GLY A 32 -26.29 -24.09 2.97
N ILE A 33 -25.74 -25.08 2.31
CA ILE A 33 -26.25 -25.61 1.04
C ILE A 33 -26.56 -27.08 1.24
N LEU A 34 -27.81 -27.45 1.14
CA LEU A 34 -28.25 -28.85 1.18
C LEU A 34 -28.33 -29.41 -0.24
N VAL A 35 -27.61 -30.49 -0.49
CA VAL A 35 -27.49 -31.14 -1.80
C VAL A 35 -28.04 -32.57 -1.72
N ASN A 36 -29.02 -32.89 -2.54
CA ASN A 36 -29.54 -34.25 -2.68
C ASN A 36 -28.62 -35.09 -3.59
N LEU A 37 -28.09 -36.19 -3.06
CA LEU A 37 -27.18 -37.08 -3.79
C LEU A 37 -27.93 -38.14 -4.63
N TYR A 38 -29.14 -38.48 -4.21
CA TYR A 38 -29.97 -39.56 -4.82
C TYR A 38 -31.42 -39.12 -4.98
N GLY A 39 -32.14 -39.75 -5.89
CA GLY A 39 -33.56 -39.52 -6.15
C GLY A 39 -33.85 -38.94 -7.52
N SER A 40 -35.15 -38.68 -7.81
CA SER A 40 -35.60 -38.02 -9.04
C SER A 40 -35.13 -36.56 -9.09
N ASP A 41 -34.94 -35.94 -7.94
CA ASP A 41 -34.53 -34.54 -7.76
C ASP A 41 -33.05 -34.44 -7.44
N LYS A 42 -32.27 -35.46 -7.82
CA LYS A 42 -30.81 -35.46 -7.64
C LYS A 42 -30.15 -34.38 -8.47
N GLY A 43 -29.24 -33.71 -7.85
CA GLY A 43 -28.34 -32.76 -8.56
C GLY A 43 -28.54 -31.32 -8.17
N VAL A 44 -27.95 -30.49 -8.98
CA VAL A 44 -27.73 -29.05 -8.67
C VAL A 44 -29.02 -28.23 -8.81
N ASP A 45 -30.13 -28.82 -9.28
CA ASP A 45 -31.37 -28.05 -9.46
C ASP A 45 -32.16 -27.86 -8.18
N ASP A 46 -31.99 -28.77 -7.20
CA ASP A 46 -32.64 -28.68 -5.89
C ASP A 46 -31.68 -28.35 -4.76
N VAL A 47 -30.84 -27.31 -4.98
CA VAL A 47 -29.95 -26.78 -3.97
C VAL A 47 -30.70 -25.75 -3.15
N SER A 48 -31.05 -26.09 -1.91
CA SER A 48 -31.73 -25.19 -1.00
C SER A 48 -30.76 -24.47 -0.09
N LEU A 49 -30.98 -23.15 0.10
CA LEU A 49 -30.29 -22.35 1.10
C LEU A 49 -30.87 -22.70 2.47
N VAL A 50 -30.01 -23.10 3.40
CA VAL A 50 -30.41 -23.47 4.77
C VAL A 50 -29.59 -22.67 5.78
N THR A 51 -30.19 -22.32 6.90
CA THR A 51 -29.57 -21.58 7.99
C THR A 51 -29.93 -22.19 9.34
N GLY A 52 -29.06 -22.03 10.33
CA GLY A 52 -29.31 -22.53 11.67
C GLY A 52 -29.04 -24.04 11.78
N ARG A 53 -29.91 -24.79 12.48
CA ARG A 53 -29.74 -26.23 12.61
C ARG A 53 -30.46 -26.95 11.49
N VAL A 54 -29.73 -27.68 10.69
CA VAL A 54 -30.21 -28.47 9.56
C VAL A 54 -30.19 -29.94 9.92
N TRP A 55 -31.31 -30.61 9.70
CA TRP A 55 -31.41 -32.06 9.85
C TRP A 55 -31.33 -32.68 8.46
N TYR A 56 -30.38 -33.54 8.24
CA TYR A 56 -30.18 -34.20 6.95
C TYR A 56 -29.86 -35.67 7.11
N ASN A 57 -30.09 -36.42 6.05
CA ASN A 57 -29.76 -37.83 6.00
C ASN A 57 -28.37 -38.01 5.33
N PRO A 58 -27.32 -38.40 6.10
CA PRO A 58 -25.96 -38.47 5.59
C PRO A 58 -25.75 -39.51 4.47
N PHE A 59 -26.73 -40.38 4.23
CA PHE A 59 -26.68 -41.34 3.13
C PHE A 59 -27.21 -40.80 1.80
N THR A 60 -28.07 -39.79 1.85
CA THR A 60 -28.77 -39.25 0.66
C THR A 60 -28.55 -37.77 0.44
N GLU A 61 -28.04 -37.06 1.43
CA GLU A 61 -27.91 -35.63 1.44
C GLU A 61 -26.50 -35.23 1.95
N GLU A 62 -26.00 -34.10 1.49
CA GLU A 62 -24.76 -33.51 1.91
C GLU A 62 -24.93 -32.02 2.15
N VAL A 63 -24.32 -31.51 3.22
CA VAL A 63 -24.41 -30.11 3.59
C VAL A 63 -23.04 -29.45 3.37
N TYR A 64 -23.01 -28.35 2.62
CA TYR A 64 -21.84 -27.51 2.43
C TYR A 64 -22.05 -26.19 3.13
N GLU A 65 -21.05 -25.71 3.84
CA GLU A 65 -21.08 -24.43 4.53
C GLU A 65 -20.21 -23.40 3.81
N TYR A 66 -20.80 -22.26 3.43
CA TYR A 66 -20.12 -21.17 2.75
C TYR A 66 -20.16 -19.92 3.60
N PRO A 67 -18.99 -19.48 4.16
CA PRO A 67 -18.90 -18.23 4.89
C PRO A 67 -19.24 -17.02 4.02
N THR A 68 -20.07 -16.12 4.55
CA THR A 68 -20.44 -14.85 3.91
C THR A 68 -19.74 -13.64 4.52
N PHE A 69 -18.95 -13.86 5.60
CA PHE A 69 -18.13 -12.81 6.17
C PHE A 69 -16.87 -12.58 5.35
N VAL A 70 -16.22 -11.43 5.58
CA VAL A 70 -14.99 -11.05 4.89
C VAL A 70 -13.87 -12.02 5.24
N GLN A 71 -13.28 -12.61 4.22
CA GLN A 71 -12.10 -13.47 4.32
C GLN A 71 -10.92 -12.77 3.68
N THR A 72 -9.79 -12.77 4.37
CA THR A 72 -8.52 -12.25 3.85
C THR A 72 -7.63 -13.42 3.48
N ILE A 73 -7.25 -13.47 2.22
CA ILE A 73 -6.48 -14.54 1.61
C ILE A 73 -5.15 -13.98 1.14
N ASP A 74 -4.07 -14.60 1.61
CA ASP A 74 -2.73 -14.32 1.16
C ASP A 74 -2.35 -15.34 0.07
N TYR A 75 -2.26 -14.86 -1.18
CA TYR A 75 -1.96 -15.73 -2.31
C TYR A 75 -0.45 -15.87 -2.52
N PRO A 76 0.01 -17.03 -3.01
CA PRO A 76 1.42 -17.20 -3.31
C PRO A 76 1.90 -16.21 -4.36
N ALA A 77 3.12 -15.70 -4.14
CA ALA A 77 3.75 -14.77 -5.05
C ALA A 77 3.92 -15.38 -6.46
N PHE A 78 3.71 -14.56 -7.49
CA PHE A 78 3.88 -14.94 -8.89
C PHE A 78 4.52 -13.80 -9.67
N THR A 79 5.07 -14.12 -10.84
CA THR A 79 5.74 -13.17 -11.72
C THR A 79 4.88 -12.84 -12.94
N ILE A 80 4.90 -11.57 -13.34
CA ILE A 80 4.19 -11.06 -14.53
C ILE A 80 5.08 -10.08 -15.25
N ASN A 81 5.02 -10.10 -16.58
CA ASN A 81 5.77 -9.16 -17.40
C ASN A 81 4.94 -7.91 -17.71
N ALA A 82 5.60 -6.76 -17.65
CA ALA A 82 5.06 -5.50 -18.16
C ALA A 82 5.11 -5.45 -19.70
N LYS A 83 4.57 -4.38 -20.28
CA LYS A 83 4.54 -4.18 -21.72
C LYS A 83 5.93 -4.17 -22.39
N ASP A 84 6.94 -3.71 -21.67
CA ASP A 84 8.34 -3.64 -22.11
C ASP A 84 9.15 -4.93 -21.83
N GLY A 85 8.49 -5.98 -21.34
CA GLY A 85 9.11 -7.27 -21.03
C GLY A 85 9.77 -7.33 -19.65
N SER A 86 9.76 -6.27 -18.87
CA SER A 86 10.28 -6.28 -17.50
C SER A 86 9.44 -7.17 -16.59
N GLU A 87 10.11 -7.97 -15.77
CA GLU A 87 9.47 -8.94 -14.89
C GLU A 87 9.18 -8.34 -13.52
N PHE A 88 7.93 -8.38 -13.09
CA PHE A 88 7.46 -7.93 -11.79
C PHE A 88 7.02 -9.10 -10.94
N THR A 89 7.41 -9.10 -9.67
CA THR A 89 6.89 -10.05 -8.70
C THR A 89 5.70 -9.43 -7.97
N VAL A 90 4.60 -10.16 -7.94
CA VAL A 90 3.34 -9.77 -7.28
C VAL A 90 3.07 -10.72 -6.14
N ASP A 91 2.78 -10.19 -4.96
CA ASP A 91 2.51 -10.91 -3.73
C ASP A 91 1.17 -10.40 -3.16
N PRO A 92 0.03 -10.79 -3.76
CA PRO A 92 -1.24 -10.15 -3.52
C PRO A 92 -1.94 -10.73 -2.30
N THR A 93 -2.43 -9.86 -1.43
CA THR A 93 -3.39 -10.19 -0.37
C THR A 93 -4.76 -9.62 -0.76
N VAL A 94 -5.77 -10.46 -0.77
CA VAL A 94 -7.13 -10.12 -1.20
C VAL A 94 -8.12 -10.35 -0.08
N SER A 95 -8.87 -9.33 0.30
CA SER A 95 -10.02 -9.45 1.19
C SER A 95 -11.30 -9.45 0.36
N LEU A 96 -12.04 -10.53 0.45
CA LEU A 96 -13.28 -10.71 -0.29
C LEU A 96 -14.34 -11.38 0.60
N LYS A 97 -15.59 -11.22 0.20
CA LYS A 97 -16.71 -11.94 0.78
C LYS A 97 -17.63 -12.48 -0.31
N MET A 98 -18.34 -13.55 -0.03
CA MET A 98 -19.43 -14.01 -0.89
C MET A 98 -20.63 -13.08 -0.71
N ILE A 99 -21.34 -12.80 -1.79
CA ILE A 99 -22.58 -12.01 -1.74
C ILE A 99 -23.70 -12.87 -1.16
N ASP A 100 -24.34 -12.39 -0.12
CA ASP A 100 -25.41 -13.10 0.60
C ASP A 100 -26.50 -13.60 -0.35
N GLY A 101 -27.01 -14.79 -0.10
CA GLY A 101 -28.04 -15.46 -0.88
C GLY A 101 -27.56 -16.09 -2.19
N ASN A 102 -26.27 -16.05 -2.49
CA ASN A 102 -25.75 -16.60 -3.74
C ASN A 102 -24.95 -17.91 -3.58
N ALA A 103 -24.84 -18.45 -2.39
CA ALA A 103 -24.17 -19.73 -2.15
C ALA A 103 -24.68 -20.87 -3.08
N PRO A 104 -25.98 -21.04 -3.31
CA PRO A 104 -26.48 -22.06 -4.25
C PRO A 104 -25.99 -21.84 -5.68
N LYS A 105 -25.87 -20.61 -6.14
CA LYS A 105 -25.38 -20.29 -7.50
C LYS A 105 -23.91 -20.59 -7.66
N VAL A 106 -23.12 -20.25 -6.64
CA VAL A 106 -21.69 -20.55 -6.60
C VAL A 106 -21.48 -22.07 -6.61
N PHE A 107 -22.22 -22.78 -5.76
CA PHE A 107 -22.15 -24.26 -5.71
C PHE A 107 -22.58 -24.90 -7.04
N LYS A 108 -23.67 -24.45 -7.64
CA LYS A 108 -24.12 -24.92 -8.96
C LYS A 108 -23.02 -24.83 -10.02
N LYS A 109 -22.27 -23.74 -9.99
CA LYS A 109 -21.23 -23.49 -10.98
C LYS A 109 -19.97 -24.32 -10.74
N TYR A 110 -19.52 -24.41 -9.50
CA TYR A 110 -18.19 -24.97 -9.18
C TYR A 110 -18.25 -26.38 -8.60
N ARG A 111 -19.30 -26.74 -7.88
CA ARG A 111 -19.50 -28.05 -7.21
C ARG A 111 -18.30 -28.42 -6.33
N LYS A 112 -17.79 -27.46 -5.55
CA LYS A 112 -16.60 -27.58 -4.72
C LYS A 112 -16.79 -26.82 -3.43
N GLU A 113 -16.00 -27.15 -2.43
CA GLU A 113 -15.91 -26.35 -1.22
C GLU A 113 -15.40 -24.93 -1.53
N LEU A 114 -15.80 -23.95 -0.71
CA LEU A 114 -15.45 -22.56 -0.92
C LEU A 114 -13.92 -22.34 -0.91
N ASN A 115 -13.19 -23.02 -0.03
CA ASN A 115 -11.73 -22.93 0.06
C ASN A 115 -11.04 -23.38 -1.23
N GLU A 116 -11.54 -24.41 -1.91
CA GLU A 116 -11.01 -24.85 -3.20
C GLU A 116 -11.30 -23.84 -4.31
N ILE A 117 -12.48 -23.21 -4.28
CA ILE A 117 -12.84 -22.16 -5.24
C ILE A 117 -11.92 -20.94 -5.06
N ILE A 118 -11.73 -20.52 -3.82
CA ILE A 118 -10.88 -19.39 -3.46
C ILE A 118 -9.44 -19.62 -3.91
N ASN A 119 -8.85 -20.73 -3.50
CA ASN A 119 -7.43 -21.02 -3.77
C ASN A 119 -7.14 -21.43 -5.22
N GLY A 120 -8.14 -21.91 -5.93
CA GLY A 120 -8.00 -22.32 -7.32
C GLY A 120 -8.51 -21.28 -8.31
N THR A 121 -9.84 -21.19 -8.41
CA THR A 121 -10.48 -20.40 -9.47
C THR A 121 -10.32 -18.90 -9.26
N LEU A 122 -10.56 -18.41 -8.03
CA LEU A 122 -10.44 -16.97 -7.74
C LEU A 122 -8.98 -16.49 -7.85
N PHE A 123 -8.02 -17.32 -7.48
CA PHE A 123 -6.61 -17.02 -7.69
C PHE A 123 -6.27 -16.81 -9.17
N ASN A 124 -6.86 -17.57 -10.08
CA ASN A 124 -6.68 -17.34 -11.51
C ASN A 124 -7.25 -15.99 -11.96
N TYR A 125 -8.41 -15.56 -11.44
CA TYR A 125 -8.93 -14.22 -11.71
C TYR A 125 -8.01 -13.12 -11.19
N VAL A 126 -7.39 -13.31 -10.02
CA VAL A 126 -6.37 -12.40 -9.50
C VAL A 126 -5.20 -12.30 -10.46
N LYS A 127 -4.60 -13.43 -10.85
CA LYS A 127 -3.50 -13.47 -11.83
C LYS A 127 -3.86 -12.76 -13.14
N ASP A 128 -5.06 -13.05 -13.67
CA ASP A 128 -5.50 -12.46 -14.93
C ASP A 128 -5.72 -10.94 -14.83
N ALA A 129 -6.27 -10.45 -13.71
CA ALA A 129 -6.44 -9.02 -13.49
C ALA A 129 -5.10 -8.28 -13.51
N PHE A 130 -4.11 -8.80 -12.79
CA PHE A 130 -2.74 -8.26 -12.80
C PHE A 130 -2.10 -8.35 -14.18
N ARG A 131 -2.18 -9.52 -14.84
CA ARG A 131 -1.60 -9.74 -16.17
C ARG A 131 -2.17 -8.77 -17.21
N ILE A 132 -3.50 -8.61 -17.26
CA ILE A 132 -4.18 -7.77 -18.23
C ILE A 132 -3.81 -6.30 -18.02
N GLN A 133 -3.71 -5.85 -16.77
CA GLN A 133 -3.41 -4.45 -16.51
C GLN A 133 -1.93 -4.13 -16.64
N LEU A 134 -1.02 -4.93 -16.07
CA LEU A 134 0.41 -4.67 -16.16
C LEU A 134 0.94 -4.71 -17.60
N ASN A 135 0.42 -5.60 -18.45
CA ASN A 135 0.77 -5.65 -19.88
C ASN A 135 0.37 -4.40 -20.68
N LYS A 136 -0.47 -3.52 -20.15
CA LYS A 136 -0.84 -2.26 -20.83
C LYS A 136 0.19 -1.15 -20.61
N TYR A 137 0.95 -1.21 -19.53
CA TYR A 137 1.85 -0.17 -19.08
C TYR A 137 3.31 -0.57 -19.21
N THR A 138 4.17 0.40 -19.51
CA THR A 138 5.62 0.21 -19.41
C THR A 138 6.08 0.34 -17.96
N THR A 139 7.27 -0.15 -17.66
CA THR A 139 7.86 -0.07 -16.32
C THR A 139 7.88 1.36 -15.78
N ASP A 140 8.30 2.35 -16.59
CA ASP A 140 8.31 3.76 -16.18
C ASP A 140 6.91 4.28 -15.83
N GLN A 141 5.88 3.86 -16.58
CA GLN A 141 4.50 4.22 -16.29
C GLN A 141 3.99 3.58 -14.99
N ILE A 142 4.36 2.33 -14.73
CA ILE A 142 3.99 1.62 -13.50
C ILE A 142 4.65 2.27 -12.28
N VAL A 143 5.94 2.64 -12.38
CA VAL A 143 6.67 3.30 -11.31
C VAL A 143 6.14 4.70 -11.02
N SER A 144 5.86 5.47 -12.09
CA SER A 144 5.44 6.88 -11.96
C SER A 144 3.97 7.03 -11.55
N ASN A 145 3.10 6.07 -11.93
CA ASN A 145 1.65 6.15 -11.71
C ASN A 145 1.10 4.88 -11.01
N ARG A 146 1.80 4.43 -9.99
CA ARG A 146 1.47 3.20 -9.26
C ARG A 146 0.02 3.14 -8.81
N ASP A 147 -0.47 4.22 -8.19
CA ASP A 147 -1.86 4.30 -7.69
C ASP A 147 -2.90 4.12 -8.80
N MET A 148 -2.63 4.65 -9.99
CA MET A 148 -3.54 4.50 -11.13
C MET A 148 -3.58 3.05 -11.61
N VAL A 149 -2.43 2.40 -11.67
CA VAL A 149 -2.32 0.99 -12.09
C VAL A 149 -2.99 0.07 -11.08
N GLU A 150 -2.75 0.28 -9.77
CA GLU A 150 -3.36 -0.51 -8.70
C GLU A 150 -4.89 -0.37 -8.69
N ARG A 151 -5.42 0.85 -8.84
CA ARG A 151 -6.88 1.07 -8.99
C ARG A 151 -7.46 0.41 -10.24
N ALA A 152 -6.72 0.40 -11.34
CA ALA A 152 -7.16 -0.28 -12.56
C ALA A 152 -7.21 -1.80 -12.37
N ILE A 153 -6.26 -2.38 -11.63
CA ILE A 153 -6.25 -3.81 -11.26
C ILE A 153 -7.43 -4.12 -10.35
N GLU A 154 -7.64 -3.31 -9.30
CA GLU A 154 -8.74 -3.45 -8.36
C GLU A 154 -10.10 -3.41 -9.06
N ALA A 155 -10.32 -2.42 -9.93
CA ALA A 155 -11.56 -2.30 -10.71
C ALA A 155 -11.78 -3.49 -11.64
N GLN A 156 -10.73 -4.01 -12.28
CA GLN A 156 -10.79 -5.19 -13.14
C GLN A 156 -11.13 -6.44 -12.33
N LEU A 157 -10.47 -6.63 -11.18
CA LEU A 157 -10.69 -7.76 -10.29
C LEU A 157 -12.10 -7.73 -9.68
N SER A 158 -12.52 -6.56 -9.16
CA SER A 158 -13.86 -6.37 -8.60
C SER A 158 -14.95 -6.74 -9.61
N LYS A 159 -14.80 -6.31 -10.87
CA LYS A 159 -15.75 -6.65 -11.95
C LYS A 159 -15.74 -8.15 -12.27
N ALA A 160 -14.60 -8.81 -12.21
CA ALA A 160 -14.48 -10.24 -12.43
C ALA A 160 -15.12 -11.03 -11.30
N LEU A 161 -14.81 -10.67 -10.05
CA LEU A 161 -15.35 -11.34 -8.85
C LEU A 161 -16.87 -11.15 -8.71
N ALA A 162 -17.40 -9.98 -9.06
CA ALA A 162 -18.84 -9.72 -9.01
C ALA A 162 -19.62 -10.67 -9.94
N LYS A 163 -19.08 -11.07 -11.07
CA LYS A 163 -19.68 -12.06 -11.97
C LYS A 163 -19.72 -13.48 -11.36
N GLU A 164 -18.82 -13.73 -10.44
CA GLU A 164 -18.70 -14.98 -9.71
C GLU A 164 -19.44 -14.97 -8.37
N HIS A 165 -20.24 -13.92 -8.12
CA HIS A 165 -20.99 -13.69 -6.87
C HIS A 165 -20.10 -13.42 -5.64
N PHE A 166 -18.90 -12.88 -5.85
CA PHE A 166 -18.02 -12.40 -4.79
C PHE A 166 -17.87 -10.89 -4.85
N GLN A 167 -17.76 -10.27 -3.69
CA GLN A 167 -17.46 -8.84 -3.55
C GLN A 167 -16.03 -8.68 -3.08
N LEU A 168 -15.27 -7.85 -3.80
CA LEU A 168 -13.95 -7.43 -3.39
C LEU A 168 -14.08 -6.31 -2.35
N GLU A 169 -13.50 -6.49 -1.17
CA GLU A 169 -13.44 -5.47 -0.11
C GLU A 169 -12.13 -4.68 -0.16
N GLN A 170 -11.01 -5.41 -0.33
CA GLN A 170 -9.69 -4.79 -0.39
C GLN A 170 -8.73 -5.63 -1.22
N LEU A 171 -7.87 -4.96 -1.97
CA LEU A 171 -6.73 -5.54 -2.68
C LEU A 171 -5.44 -4.88 -2.23
N THR A 172 -4.50 -5.67 -1.74
CA THR A 172 -3.10 -5.25 -1.54
C THR A 172 -2.26 -5.90 -2.61
N SER A 173 -1.65 -5.10 -3.48
CA SER A 173 -0.97 -5.61 -4.68
C SER A 173 0.33 -6.35 -4.39
N GLY A 174 1.04 -5.95 -3.31
CA GLY A 174 2.37 -6.52 -3.01
C GLY A 174 3.37 -6.42 -4.17
N LEU A 175 3.21 -5.42 -5.06
CA LEU A 175 4.01 -5.27 -6.27
C LEU A 175 5.47 -4.94 -5.95
N LYS A 176 6.38 -5.82 -6.33
CA LYS A 176 7.84 -5.70 -6.16
C LYS A 176 8.48 -5.47 -7.53
N TYR A 177 9.31 -4.45 -7.61
CA TYR A 177 10.04 -4.09 -8.83
C TYR A 177 11.30 -4.95 -9.00
N PRO A 178 11.74 -5.22 -10.23
CA PRO A 178 13.04 -5.83 -10.49
C PRO A 178 14.18 -5.01 -9.89
N ASN A 179 15.21 -5.66 -9.35
CA ASN A 179 16.33 -4.96 -8.71
C ASN A 179 17.02 -3.97 -9.67
N SER A 180 17.15 -4.32 -10.95
CA SER A 180 17.73 -3.44 -11.97
C SER A 180 16.97 -2.11 -12.12
N ILE A 181 15.65 -2.15 -12.01
CA ILE A 181 14.80 -0.96 -12.08
C ILE A 181 14.94 -0.13 -10.80
N VAL A 182 14.95 -0.80 -9.64
CA VAL A 182 15.16 -0.13 -8.35
C VAL A 182 16.49 0.61 -8.33
N GLU A 183 17.57 -0.02 -8.82
CA GLU A 183 18.89 0.59 -8.93
C GLU A 183 18.89 1.78 -9.89
N ALA A 184 18.28 1.64 -11.08
CA ALA A 184 18.19 2.73 -12.07
C ALA A 184 17.42 3.93 -11.52
N VAL A 185 16.29 3.70 -10.82
CA VAL A 185 15.49 4.75 -10.18
C VAL A 185 16.30 5.42 -9.06
N ASN A 186 17.01 4.66 -8.24
CA ASN A 186 17.85 5.19 -7.17
C ASN A 186 19.00 6.04 -7.72
N GLN A 187 19.67 5.60 -8.80
CA GLN A 187 20.71 6.39 -9.46
C GLN A 187 20.16 7.69 -10.05
N LYS A 188 19.00 7.62 -10.73
CA LYS A 188 18.33 8.81 -11.26
C LYS A 188 17.96 9.79 -10.15
N ASN A 189 17.38 9.32 -9.06
CA ASN A 189 17.01 10.16 -7.92
C ASN A 189 18.23 10.78 -7.26
N LYS A 190 19.33 10.04 -7.14
CA LYS A 190 20.61 10.55 -6.63
C LYS A 190 21.16 11.66 -7.52
N ALA A 191 21.18 11.48 -8.83
CA ALA A 191 21.62 12.49 -9.78
C ALA A 191 20.76 13.77 -9.73
N ILE A 192 19.44 13.62 -9.62
CA ILE A 192 18.52 14.77 -9.45
C ILE A 192 18.82 15.51 -8.14
N GLN A 193 19.02 14.80 -7.03
CA GLN A 193 19.34 15.40 -5.74
C GLN A 193 20.70 16.12 -5.78
N GLU A 194 21.71 15.56 -6.42
CA GLU A 194 23.02 16.18 -6.59
C GLU A 194 22.93 17.45 -7.44
N ALA A 195 22.19 17.43 -8.55
CA ALA A 195 21.92 18.61 -9.37
C ALA A 195 21.19 19.71 -8.57
N GLN A 196 20.19 19.34 -7.78
CA GLN A 196 19.47 20.29 -6.94
C GLN A 196 20.37 20.89 -5.84
N ARG A 197 21.23 20.08 -5.22
CA ARG A 197 22.22 20.57 -4.25
C ARG A 197 23.19 21.57 -4.89
N ALA A 198 23.69 21.27 -6.09
CA ALA A 198 24.57 22.16 -6.82
C ALA A 198 23.89 23.51 -7.15
N LEU A 199 22.63 23.48 -7.59
CA LEU A 199 21.85 24.71 -7.83
C LEU A 199 21.65 25.52 -6.55
N ASN A 200 21.33 24.86 -5.45
CA ASN A 200 21.15 25.52 -4.15
C ASN A 200 22.49 26.14 -3.66
N GLU A 201 23.61 25.45 -3.83
CA GLU A 201 24.95 25.97 -3.46
C GLU A 201 25.30 27.21 -4.28
N VAL A 202 25.03 27.21 -5.59
CA VAL A 202 25.23 28.40 -6.44
C VAL A 202 24.34 29.54 -5.96
N ALA A 203 23.09 29.28 -5.61
CA ALA A 203 22.18 30.30 -5.09
C ALA A 203 22.69 30.90 -3.75
N VAL A 204 23.15 30.04 -2.84
CA VAL A 204 23.74 30.48 -1.55
C VAL A 204 24.99 31.33 -1.80
N LYS A 205 25.92 30.89 -2.64
CA LYS A 205 27.13 31.68 -2.97
C LYS A 205 26.81 33.01 -3.62
N LYS A 206 25.79 33.07 -4.48
CA LYS A 206 25.33 34.36 -5.05
C LYS A 206 24.76 35.28 -3.97
N ALA A 207 23.95 34.77 -3.06
CA ALA A 207 23.38 35.55 -1.96
C ALA A 207 24.49 36.04 -0.99
N GLU A 208 25.49 35.22 -0.71
CA GLU A 208 26.66 35.62 0.09
C GLU A 208 27.50 36.73 -0.59
N ALA A 209 27.76 36.59 -1.89
CA ALA A 209 28.46 37.63 -2.66
C ALA A 209 27.67 38.94 -2.71
N GLU A 210 26.38 38.90 -2.89
CA GLU A 210 25.50 40.06 -2.86
C GLU A 210 25.50 40.72 -1.48
N LYS A 211 25.42 39.92 -0.41
CA LYS A 211 25.55 40.43 0.97
C LYS A 211 26.89 41.14 1.21
N MET A 212 28.03 40.56 0.75
CA MET A 212 29.34 41.19 0.86
C MET A 212 29.40 42.50 0.08
N LEU A 213 28.82 42.56 -1.12
CA LEU A 213 28.75 43.79 -1.91
C LEU A 213 27.94 44.89 -1.21
N VAL A 214 26.78 44.52 -0.62
CA VAL A 214 25.95 45.46 0.15
C VAL A 214 26.71 45.96 1.38
N GLN A 215 27.38 45.08 2.12
CA GLN A 215 28.20 45.46 3.27
C GLN A 215 29.35 46.41 2.88
N ALA A 216 30.10 46.08 1.84
CA ALA A 216 31.18 46.93 1.36
C ALA A 216 30.69 48.31 0.89
N ARG A 217 29.53 48.40 0.25
CA ARG A 217 28.88 49.68 -0.12
C ARG A 217 28.49 50.49 1.11
N ALA A 218 27.84 49.83 2.11
CA ALA A 218 27.47 50.49 3.34
C ALA A 218 28.70 51.00 4.14
N GLU A 219 29.78 50.21 4.20
CA GLU A 219 31.02 50.61 4.84
C GLU A 219 31.68 51.78 4.12
N LYS A 220 31.69 51.79 2.78
CA LYS A 220 32.19 52.92 1.98
C LYS A 220 31.37 54.16 2.28
N GLU A 221 30.06 54.11 2.22
CA GLU A 221 29.17 55.24 2.50
C GLU A 221 29.35 55.74 3.93
N ALA A 222 29.44 54.85 4.91
CA ALA A 222 29.69 55.22 6.31
C ALA A 222 31.06 55.93 6.49
N ASN A 223 32.11 55.46 5.77
CA ASN A 223 33.41 56.09 5.81
C ASN A 223 33.45 57.43 5.08
N GLU A 224 32.74 57.59 3.96
CA GLU A 224 32.59 58.87 3.27
C GLU A 224 31.84 59.89 4.16
N LEU A 225 30.79 59.51 4.83
CA LEU A 225 30.05 60.34 5.80
C LEU A 225 30.97 60.75 7.00
N LYS A 226 31.71 59.80 7.56
CA LYS A 226 32.71 60.09 8.61
C LYS A 226 33.79 61.08 8.14
N THR A 227 34.29 60.85 6.95
CA THR A 227 35.34 61.73 6.39
C THR A 227 34.80 63.13 6.11
N ALA A 228 33.60 63.25 5.58
CA ALA A 228 32.91 64.54 5.36
C ALA A 228 32.63 65.29 6.67
N SER A 229 32.38 64.54 7.76
CA SER A 229 32.14 65.14 9.09
C SER A 229 33.39 65.53 9.85
N LEU A 230 34.58 65.00 9.43
CA LEU A 230 35.88 65.30 10.06
C LEU A 230 36.42 66.60 9.61
N THR A 231 35.89 67.71 10.12
CA THR A 231 36.48 69.03 9.95
C THR A 231 37.81 69.12 10.72
N PRO A 232 38.79 70.00 10.28
CA PRO A 232 40.05 70.17 10.97
C PRO A 232 39.90 70.47 12.47
N ALA A 233 38.84 71.13 12.86
CA ALA A 233 38.53 71.43 14.26
C ALA A 233 38.15 70.17 15.06
N ILE A 234 37.38 69.23 14.48
CA ILE A 234 36.98 67.97 15.11
C ILE A 234 38.21 67.04 15.24
N LEU A 235 39.06 66.97 14.23
CA LEU A 235 40.31 66.20 14.29
C LEU A 235 41.22 66.69 15.40
N LYS A 236 41.34 68.01 15.54
CA LYS A 236 42.14 68.63 16.62
C LYS A 236 41.57 68.36 18.00
N LYS A 237 40.20 68.33 18.15
CA LYS A 237 39.55 67.97 19.40
C LYS A 237 39.76 66.48 19.75
N MET A 238 39.60 65.59 18.83
CA MET A 238 39.85 64.15 19.04
C MET A 238 41.29 63.82 19.37
N TRP A 239 42.21 64.57 18.78
CA TRP A 239 43.64 64.44 19.12
C TRP A 239 43.93 64.90 20.55
N ILE A 240 43.33 66.00 21.00
CA ILE A 240 43.47 66.54 22.36
C ILE A 240 42.86 65.55 23.37
N GLU A 241 41.69 64.97 23.08
CA GLU A 241 41.00 63.99 23.94
C GLU A 241 41.78 62.69 24.12
N LYS A 242 42.49 62.23 23.11
CA LYS A 242 43.30 61.00 23.17
C LYS A 242 44.74 61.24 23.63
N TRP A 243 45.16 62.48 23.78
CA TRP A 243 46.49 62.76 24.21
C TRP A 243 46.72 62.53 25.70
N ASP A 244 47.66 61.65 26.03
CA ASP A 244 48.02 61.26 27.41
C ASP A 244 48.90 62.26 28.16
N GLY A 245 49.12 63.43 27.58
CA GLY A 245 49.88 64.48 28.18
C GLY A 245 51.42 64.31 28.10
N LYS A 246 51.91 63.25 27.47
CA LYS A 246 53.32 62.94 27.35
C LYS A 246 53.80 63.21 25.93
N LEU A 247 54.96 63.89 25.81
CA LEU A 247 55.62 64.03 24.53
C LEU A 247 56.28 62.70 24.11
N PRO A 248 56.11 62.27 22.84
CA PRO A 248 56.79 61.09 22.36
C PRO A 248 58.28 61.18 22.52
N ILE A 249 58.90 60.19 23.17
CA ILE A 249 60.34 60.14 23.45
C ILE A 249 61.14 59.85 22.17
N TYR A 250 60.55 59.27 21.17
CA TYR A 250 61.10 58.99 19.85
C TYR A 250 60.02 59.17 18.75
N GLY A 251 60.33 60.02 17.76
CA GLY A 251 59.56 60.24 16.57
C GLY A 251 59.28 61.71 16.26
N ASN A 252 59.12 62.05 14.97
CA ASN A 252 58.76 63.42 14.54
C ASN A 252 57.39 63.79 15.13
N VAL A 253 57.33 64.91 15.80
CA VAL A 253 56.07 65.53 16.21
C VAL A 253 55.23 65.82 14.95
N PRO A 254 54.04 65.38 14.84
CA PRO A 254 53.17 65.70 13.70
C PRO A 254 52.99 67.23 13.64
N GLN A 255 53.59 67.87 12.63
CA GLN A 255 53.35 69.29 12.37
C GLN A 255 51.90 69.44 11.90
N ILE A 256 51.04 69.88 12.81
CA ILE A 256 49.71 70.37 12.45
C ILE A 256 49.94 71.72 11.76
N MET A 257 49.89 71.74 10.43
CA MET A 257 49.95 73.00 9.69
C MET A 257 48.80 73.87 10.15
N ILE A 258 49.14 74.93 10.87
CA ILE A 258 48.26 76.06 11.17
C ILE A 258 48.34 76.99 9.96
N THR A 259 47.55 76.74 8.93
CA THR A 259 47.29 77.79 7.93
C THR A 259 46.30 78.76 8.54
N LYS A 260 46.75 80.06 8.59
CA LYS A 260 45.96 81.18 8.98
C LYS A 260 44.71 81.37 8.12
#